data_d09dbcaef1cdc278c9fe7c077b4506e5
#
_entry.id   d09dbcaef1cdc278c9fe7c077b4506e5
#
_cell.length_a   1.000
_cell.length_b   1.000
_cell.length_c   1.000
_cell.angle_alpha   90.00
_cell.angle_beta   90.00
_cell.angle_gamma   90.00
#
_symmetry.space_group_name_H-M   'P 1'
#
loop_
_entity.id
_entity.type
_entity.pdbx_description
1 polymer ?
#
loop_
_entity_poly.entity_id
_entity_poly.type
_entity_poly.pdbx_seq_one_letter_code
_entity_poly.pdbx_strand_id
1 'polypeptide(L)'
;TGATQEIAEEMDKIRSSGKPIIISMGDMCASAGYWLASKGNYIFASPATITGSIGVYMDYTNVEDLMDKLGIKNEKIKSGAHKDILSMYRPMTGEEKEMVQTMVDDIYNQFVQTVADGRKMDENKVRSIADGRILTGKQAQDLGLVDAMGNYYDALSYAASSGGIQSENIPVKSYGTGVSLKGILSGEARNLSGVFGKALADSFKESVAGSSVPSMK
;
A
#
# COMPACT_ATOMS: atom_id res chain seq x y z
N THR A 1 6.61 -2.00 -4.58
CA THR A 1 7.50 -1.02 -3.91
C THR A 1 8.26 -0.14 -4.89
N GLY A 2 8.81 -0.65 -6.02
CA GLY A 2 9.57 0.16 -6.97
C GLY A 2 8.78 1.38 -7.47
N ALA A 3 7.57 1.21 -7.97
CA ALA A 3 6.71 2.32 -8.41
C ALA A 3 6.41 3.32 -7.27
N THR A 4 6.28 2.85 -6.04
CA THR A 4 6.09 3.72 -4.87
C THR A 4 7.32 4.59 -4.63
N GLN A 5 8.53 4.04 -4.80
CA GLN A 5 9.77 4.79 -4.66
C GLN A 5 9.92 5.85 -5.76
N GLU A 6 9.64 5.50 -7.01
CA GLU A 6 9.66 6.47 -8.12
C GLU A 6 8.73 7.67 -7.87
N ILE A 7 7.50 7.40 -7.40
CA ILE A 7 6.57 8.47 -7.03
C ILE A 7 7.12 9.30 -5.85
N ALA A 8 7.68 8.65 -4.84
CA ALA A 8 8.26 9.32 -3.69
C ALA A 8 9.43 10.25 -4.08
N GLU A 9 10.27 9.82 -5.02
CA GLU A 9 11.36 10.65 -5.56
C GLU A 9 10.83 11.89 -6.30
N GLU A 10 9.76 11.76 -7.09
CA GLU A 10 9.11 12.90 -7.74
C GLU A 10 8.50 13.86 -6.71
N MET A 11 7.91 13.33 -5.64
CA MET A 11 7.41 14.16 -4.53
C MET A 11 8.56 14.94 -3.87
N ASP A 12 9.71 14.32 -3.66
CA ASP A 12 10.89 15.00 -3.10
C ASP A 12 11.39 16.12 -4.02
N LYS A 13 11.38 15.93 -5.34
CA LYS A 13 11.73 16.97 -6.32
C LYS A 13 10.75 18.15 -6.24
N ILE A 14 9.45 17.88 -6.15
CA ILE A 14 8.42 18.93 -6.00
C ILE A 14 8.65 19.72 -4.71
N ARG A 15 8.87 19.04 -3.58
CA ARG A 15 9.16 19.68 -2.29
C ARG A 15 10.44 20.53 -2.34
N SER A 16 11.49 20.00 -2.97
CA SER A 16 12.77 20.70 -3.14
C SER A 16 12.65 21.95 -4.02
N SER A 17 11.62 22.02 -4.89
CA SER A 17 11.29 23.23 -5.65
C SER A 17 10.55 24.31 -4.85
N GLY A 18 10.31 24.06 -3.54
CA GLY A 18 9.61 24.99 -2.65
C GLY A 18 8.07 24.87 -2.72
N LYS A 19 7.52 23.89 -3.43
CA LYS A 19 6.08 23.65 -3.49
C LYS A 19 5.63 22.73 -2.36
N PRO A 20 4.72 23.16 -1.47
CA PRO A 20 4.23 22.28 -0.41
C PRO A 20 3.35 21.18 -0.99
N ILE A 21 3.52 19.96 -0.49
CA ILE A 21 2.68 18.81 -0.78
C ILE A 21 1.82 18.54 0.45
N ILE A 22 0.52 18.74 0.31
CA ILE A 22 -0.45 18.48 1.37
C ILE A 22 -1.19 17.18 1.04
N ILE A 23 -1.21 16.28 1.97
CA ILE A 23 -1.87 14.98 1.82
C ILE A 23 -3.27 15.06 2.43
N SER A 24 -4.25 14.62 1.67
CA SER A 24 -5.61 14.38 2.17
C SER A 24 -5.90 12.89 2.03
N MET A 25 -5.92 12.19 3.14
CA MET A 25 -6.27 10.77 3.16
C MET A 25 -7.78 10.61 3.01
N GLY A 26 -8.22 9.77 2.06
CA GLY A 26 -9.61 9.36 1.93
C GLY A 26 -9.97 8.23 2.89
N ASP A 27 -10.76 7.27 2.43
CA ASP A 27 -11.18 6.12 3.25
C ASP A 27 -10.00 5.24 3.66
N MET A 28 -9.04 5.06 2.75
CA MET A 28 -7.86 4.23 2.98
C MET A 28 -6.59 4.88 2.41
N CYS A 29 -5.55 4.95 3.24
CA CYS A 29 -4.20 5.36 2.86
C CYS A 29 -3.20 4.59 3.71
N ALA A 30 -2.97 3.32 3.40
CA ALA A 30 -2.18 2.38 4.20
C ALA A 30 -1.04 1.75 3.39
N SER A 31 -0.05 1.16 4.05
CA SER A 31 1.09 0.48 3.41
C SER A 31 1.81 1.40 2.42
N ALA A 32 1.93 1.01 1.14
CA ALA A 32 2.52 1.86 0.10
C ALA A 32 1.87 3.26 0.01
N GLY A 33 0.55 3.38 0.27
CA GLY A 33 -0.14 4.66 0.38
C GLY A 33 0.40 5.52 1.52
N TYR A 34 0.67 4.92 2.69
CA TYR A 34 1.27 5.64 3.80
C TYR A 34 2.75 5.97 3.54
N TRP A 35 3.49 5.11 2.84
CA TRP A 35 4.84 5.42 2.37
C TRP A 35 4.86 6.76 1.61
N LEU A 36 3.96 6.93 0.64
CA LEU A 36 3.84 8.17 -0.10
C LEU A 36 3.34 9.32 0.79
N ALA A 37 2.33 9.08 1.62
CA ALA A 37 1.77 10.09 2.50
C ALA A 37 2.82 10.67 3.45
N SER A 38 3.73 9.84 3.98
CA SER A 38 4.82 10.28 4.86
C SER A 38 5.77 11.28 4.22
N LYS A 39 5.84 11.32 2.88
CA LYS A 39 6.63 12.30 2.11
C LYS A 39 5.95 13.67 1.98
N GLY A 40 4.68 13.81 2.38
CA GLY A 40 3.98 15.10 2.40
C GLY A 40 4.53 16.06 3.44
N ASN A 41 4.31 17.36 3.23
CA ASN A 41 4.64 18.39 4.21
C ASN A 41 3.64 18.42 5.36
N TYR A 42 2.39 18.03 5.09
CA TYR A 42 1.32 17.99 6.08
C TYR A 42 0.27 16.96 5.65
N ILE A 43 -0.27 16.22 6.62
CA ILE A 43 -1.17 15.09 6.39
C ILE A 43 -2.48 15.30 7.12
N PHE A 44 -3.57 15.34 6.38
CA PHE A 44 -4.93 15.30 6.89
C PHE A 44 -5.54 13.91 6.73
N ALA A 45 -6.31 13.49 7.71
CA ALA A 45 -7.12 12.27 7.65
C ALA A 45 -8.47 12.50 8.35
N SER A 46 -9.48 11.74 7.96
CA SER A 46 -10.70 11.62 8.76
C SER A 46 -10.45 10.69 9.95
N PRO A 47 -11.17 10.84 11.09
CA PRO A 47 -10.97 9.99 12.27
C PRO A 47 -11.08 8.48 11.97
N ALA A 48 -11.93 8.10 11.01
CA ALA A 48 -12.18 6.72 10.60
C ALA A 48 -11.36 6.26 9.39
N THR A 49 -10.49 7.09 8.82
CA THR A 49 -9.57 6.69 7.76
C THR A 49 -8.76 5.46 8.17
N ILE A 50 -8.66 4.47 7.30
CA ILE A 50 -7.79 3.31 7.50
C ILE A 50 -6.39 3.66 6.99
N THR A 51 -5.38 3.58 7.88
CA THR A 51 -3.99 3.93 7.56
C THR A 51 -2.99 3.03 8.30
N GLY A 52 -1.72 3.43 8.38
CA GLY A 52 -0.67 2.61 8.96
C GLY A 52 -0.28 1.47 8.02
N SER A 53 -0.36 0.22 8.48
CA SER A 53 0.14 -0.96 7.75
C SER A 53 1.61 -0.75 7.32
N ILE A 54 2.42 -0.21 8.24
CA ILE A 54 3.86 -0.01 8.03
C ILE A 54 4.52 -1.36 8.28
N GLY A 55 4.70 -2.10 7.21
CA GLY A 55 5.22 -3.45 7.26
C GLY A 55 5.34 -4.05 5.85
N VAL A 56 6.00 -5.19 5.77
CA VAL A 56 6.23 -5.94 4.52
C VAL A 56 6.01 -7.42 4.79
N TYR A 57 5.37 -8.10 3.89
CA TYR A 57 5.25 -9.55 3.93
C TYR A 57 5.33 -10.13 2.51
N MET A 58 5.68 -11.40 2.43
CA MET A 58 5.60 -12.20 1.20
C MET A 58 4.82 -13.48 1.50
N ASP A 59 3.75 -13.71 0.76
CA ASP A 59 2.97 -14.94 0.86
C ASP A 59 3.68 -16.09 0.16
N TYR A 60 3.62 -17.25 0.79
CA TYR A 60 4.08 -18.50 0.24
C TYR A 60 3.08 -19.61 0.56
N THR A 61 2.48 -20.18 -0.47
CA THR A 61 1.57 -21.32 -0.35
C THR A 61 2.27 -22.58 -0.85
N ASN A 62 2.24 -23.66 -0.09
CA ASN A 62 2.75 -24.96 -0.50
C ASN A 62 1.58 -25.93 -0.70
N VAL A 63 1.48 -26.50 -1.90
CA VAL A 63 0.45 -27.48 -2.27
C VAL A 63 1.04 -28.86 -2.60
N GLU A 64 2.32 -29.11 -2.27
CA GLU A 64 3.03 -30.36 -2.58
C GLU A 64 2.26 -31.58 -2.09
N ASP A 65 1.90 -31.62 -0.80
CA ASP A 65 1.16 -32.74 -0.21
C ASP A 65 -0.20 -33.00 -0.88
N LEU A 66 -0.86 -31.94 -1.35
CA LEU A 66 -2.10 -32.06 -2.09
C LEU A 66 -1.88 -32.68 -3.47
N MET A 67 -0.84 -32.24 -4.18
CA MET A 67 -0.47 -32.78 -5.48
C MET A 67 -0.10 -34.27 -5.38
N ASP A 68 0.66 -34.64 -4.36
CA ASP A 68 1.02 -36.05 -4.10
C ASP A 68 -0.21 -36.93 -3.85
N LYS A 69 -1.19 -36.45 -3.09
CA LYS A 69 -2.46 -37.16 -2.86
C LYS A 69 -3.27 -37.35 -4.14
N LEU A 70 -3.13 -36.45 -5.10
CA LEU A 70 -3.78 -36.52 -6.41
C LEU A 70 -2.95 -37.28 -7.45
N GLY A 71 -1.77 -37.79 -7.08
CA GLY A 71 -0.86 -38.50 -8.00
C GLY A 71 -0.24 -37.59 -9.06
N ILE A 72 -0.23 -36.28 -8.85
CA ILE A 72 0.33 -35.31 -9.80
C ILE A 72 1.78 -35.03 -9.44
N LYS A 73 2.69 -35.21 -10.39
CA LYS A 73 4.12 -34.94 -10.23
C LYS A 73 4.46 -33.60 -10.90
N ASN A 74 5.21 -32.75 -10.20
CA ASN A 74 5.77 -31.52 -10.77
C ASN A 74 7.27 -31.71 -10.95
N GLU A 75 7.73 -31.73 -12.20
CA GLU A 75 9.14 -31.82 -12.53
C GLU A 75 9.63 -30.49 -13.07
N LYS A 76 10.84 -30.06 -12.66
CA LYS A 76 11.43 -28.79 -13.04
C LYS A 76 12.85 -28.99 -13.56
N ILE A 77 13.12 -28.40 -14.72
CA ILE A 77 14.46 -28.24 -15.26
C ILE A 77 14.85 -26.79 -15.02
N LYS A 78 15.88 -26.52 -14.25
CA LYS A 78 16.27 -25.16 -13.83
C LYS A 78 17.77 -24.93 -13.96
N SER A 79 18.15 -23.71 -14.30
CA SER A 79 19.54 -23.31 -14.50
C SER A 79 20.30 -23.03 -13.21
N GLY A 80 19.61 -22.89 -12.08
CA GLY A 80 20.22 -22.57 -10.77
C GLY A 80 19.37 -23.05 -9.60
N ALA A 81 20.00 -23.25 -8.44
CA ALA A 81 19.37 -23.83 -7.25
C ALA A 81 18.11 -23.05 -6.82
N HIS A 82 18.18 -21.73 -6.82
CA HIS A 82 17.13 -20.85 -6.30
C HIS A 82 16.18 -20.31 -7.39
N LYS A 83 16.26 -20.80 -8.66
CA LYS A 83 15.43 -20.26 -9.75
C LYS A 83 13.93 -20.47 -9.54
N ASP A 84 13.57 -21.43 -8.72
CA ASP A 84 12.20 -21.78 -8.34
C ASP A 84 11.89 -21.45 -6.86
N ILE A 85 12.61 -20.51 -6.27
CA ILE A 85 12.28 -19.96 -4.95
C ILE A 85 10.82 -19.46 -4.93
N LEU A 86 10.11 -19.65 -3.82
CA LEU A 86 8.66 -19.41 -3.70
C LEU A 86 7.77 -20.31 -4.59
N SER A 87 8.31 -21.43 -5.10
CA SER A 87 7.49 -22.39 -5.83
C SER A 87 6.45 -23.03 -4.90
N MET A 88 5.18 -22.96 -5.29
CA MET A 88 4.09 -23.61 -4.55
C MET A 88 4.13 -25.15 -4.54
N TYR A 89 5.00 -25.76 -5.35
CA TYR A 89 5.06 -27.22 -5.55
C TYR A 89 6.18 -27.91 -4.77
N ARG A 90 6.86 -27.20 -3.89
CA ARG A 90 7.85 -27.75 -2.95
C ARG A 90 8.05 -26.81 -1.78
N PRO A 91 8.49 -27.31 -0.61
CA PRO A 91 8.90 -26.45 0.48
C PRO A 91 10.14 -25.63 0.11
N MET A 92 10.21 -24.42 0.66
CA MET A 92 11.46 -23.64 0.64
C MET A 92 12.50 -24.31 1.55
N THR A 93 13.76 -24.27 1.12
CA THR A 93 14.89 -24.65 1.98
C THR A 93 15.10 -23.60 3.09
N GLY A 94 15.88 -23.93 4.12
CA GLY A 94 16.27 -22.96 5.15
C GLY A 94 16.97 -21.74 4.55
N GLU A 95 17.92 -21.97 3.65
CA GLU A 95 18.64 -20.91 2.92
C GLU A 95 17.70 -20.01 2.11
N GLU A 96 16.73 -20.59 1.39
CA GLU A 96 15.76 -19.82 0.62
C GLU A 96 14.85 -18.98 1.52
N LYS A 97 14.48 -19.48 2.70
CA LYS A 97 13.71 -18.69 3.68
C LYS A 97 14.51 -17.49 4.19
N GLU A 98 15.80 -17.68 4.48
CA GLU A 98 16.69 -16.58 4.89
C GLU A 98 16.85 -15.54 3.78
N MET A 99 17.00 -15.97 2.52
CA MET A 99 17.06 -15.06 1.38
C MET A 99 15.79 -14.22 1.25
N VAL A 100 14.61 -14.85 1.35
CA VAL A 100 13.32 -14.14 1.29
C VAL A 100 13.14 -13.21 2.49
N GLN A 101 13.53 -13.65 3.70
CA GLN A 101 13.46 -12.83 4.90
C GLN A 101 14.35 -11.59 4.76
N THR A 102 15.57 -11.74 4.26
CA THR A 102 16.48 -10.61 4.01
C THR A 102 15.84 -9.57 3.06
N MET A 103 15.17 -10.03 1.99
CA MET A 103 14.46 -9.12 1.07
C MET A 103 13.31 -8.38 1.78
N VAL A 104 12.55 -9.07 2.62
CA VAL A 104 11.47 -8.47 3.42
C VAL A 104 12.03 -7.43 4.37
N ASP A 105 13.12 -7.76 5.07
CA ASP A 105 13.78 -6.88 6.03
C ASP A 105 14.38 -5.64 5.35
N ASP A 106 14.97 -5.79 4.18
CA ASP A 106 15.51 -4.67 3.40
C ASP A 106 14.41 -3.68 3.01
N ILE A 107 13.28 -4.17 2.48
CA ILE A 107 12.15 -3.33 2.11
C ILE A 107 11.53 -2.68 3.36
N TYR A 108 11.42 -3.43 4.45
CA TYR A 108 10.91 -2.92 5.72
C TYR A 108 11.78 -1.79 6.27
N ASN A 109 13.10 -1.96 6.26
CA ASN A 109 14.04 -0.95 6.72
C ASN A 109 13.92 0.34 5.91
N GLN A 110 13.78 0.24 4.58
CA GLN A 110 13.56 1.38 3.71
C GLN A 110 12.22 2.09 4.03
N PHE A 111 11.18 1.32 4.35
CA PHE A 111 9.89 1.90 4.73
C PHE A 111 9.99 2.66 6.06
N VAL A 112 10.58 2.05 7.07
CA VAL A 112 10.82 2.68 8.39
C VAL A 112 11.62 3.97 8.22
N GLN A 113 12.71 3.95 7.46
CA GLN A 113 13.53 5.12 7.20
C GLN A 113 12.73 6.23 6.50
N THR A 114 11.94 5.88 5.49
CA THR A 114 11.10 6.85 4.78
C THR A 114 10.11 7.53 5.71
N VAL A 115 9.49 6.77 6.61
CA VAL A 115 8.56 7.32 7.60
C VAL A 115 9.31 8.19 8.62
N ALA A 116 10.46 7.74 9.13
CA ALA A 116 11.27 8.50 10.06
C ALA A 116 11.67 9.87 9.50
N ASP A 117 12.18 9.88 8.28
CA ASP A 117 12.59 11.10 7.57
C ASP A 117 11.38 12.02 7.30
N GLY A 118 10.31 11.46 6.75
CA GLY A 118 9.14 12.21 6.34
C GLY A 118 8.38 12.80 7.52
N ARG A 119 8.28 12.06 8.61
CA ARG A 119 7.61 12.48 9.85
C ARG A 119 8.54 13.14 10.87
N LYS A 120 9.85 13.24 10.58
CA LYS A 120 10.88 13.73 11.50
C LYS A 120 10.82 13.03 12.86
N MET A 121 10.64 11.72 12.83
CA MET A 121 10.55 10.86 14.00
C MET A 121 11.85 10.09 14.21
N ASP A 122 12.16 9.78 15.44
CA ASP A 122 13.22 8.82 15.76
C ASP A 122 12.90 7.44 15.15
N GLU A 123 13.88 6.80 14.52
CA GLU A 123 13.70 5.52 13.84
C GLU A 123 13.22 4.42 14.79
N ASN A 124 13.71 4.37 16.04
CA ASN A 124 13.27 3.39 17.03
C ASN A 124 11.80 3.62 17.41
N LYS A 125 11.36 4.89 17.47
CA LYS A 125 9.95 5.21 17.69
C LYS A 125 9.11 4.71 16.52
N VAL A 126 9.55 4.91 15.27
CA VAL A 126 8.85 4.36 14.10
C VAL A 126 8.81 2.84 14.17
N ARG A 127 9.93 2.16 14.46
CA ARG A 127 9.98 0.70 14.59
C ARG A 127 9.02 0.17 15.66
N SER A 128 8.81 0.90 16.75
CA SER A 128 7.89 0.48 17.83
C SER A 128 6.42 0.45 17.42
N ILE A 129 6.06 1.12 16.32
CA ILE A 129 4.69 1.19 15.79
C ILE A 129 4.56 0.57 14.39
N ALA A 130 5.68 0.23 13.76
CA ALA A 130 5.77 -0.32 12.40
C ALA A 130 5.78 -1.86 12.39
N ASP A 131 4.82 -2.46 13.06
CA ASP A 131 4.65 -3.93 13.13
C ASP A 131 3.62 -4.47 12.12
N GLY A 132 3.24 -3.65 11.15
CA GLY A 132 2.26 -4.00 10.12
C GLY A 132 0.81 -3.77 10.52
N ARG A 133 0.54 -3.29 11.76
CA ARG A 133 -0.84 -3.02 12.18
C ARG A 133 -1.50 -1.93 11.38
N ILE A 134 -2.79 -2.09 11.15
CA ILE A 134 -3.64 -1.01 10.63
C ILE A 134 -4.08 -0.10 11.77
N LEU A 135 -4.28 1.17 11.46
CA LEU A 135 -4.66 2.21 12.40
C LEU A 135 -5.86 2.98 11.84
N THR A 136 -6.69 3.52 12.72
CA THR A 136 -7.61 4.58 12.34
C THR A 136 -6.84 5.91 12.18
N GLY A 137 -7.40 6.87 11.43
CA GLY A 137 -6.81 8.21 11.32
C GLY A 137 -6.56 8.85 12.69
N LYS A 138 -7.50 8.67 13.64
CA LYS A 138 -7.35 9.17 15.02
C LYS A 138 -6.16 8.53 15.73
N GLN A 139 -6.01 7.21 15.67
CA GLN A 139 -4.87 6.50 16.26
C GLN A 139 -3.55 6.93 15.61
N ALA A 140 -3.55 7.12 14.30
CA ALA A 140 -2.37 7.58 13.57
C ALA A 140 -1.98 9.00 13.96
N GLN A 141 -2.94 9.88 14.22
CA GLN A 141 -2.68 11.22 14.75
C GLN A 141 -2.05 11.16 16.14
N ASP A 142 -2.58 10.34 17.03
CA ASP A 142 -2.07 10.20 18.40
C ASP A 142 -0.61 9.66 18.41
N LEU A 143 -0.23 8.91 17.38
CA LEU A 143 1.13 8.40 17.17
C LEU A 143 2.06 9.37 16.41
N GLY A 144 1.55 10.49 15.92
CA GLY A 144 2.31 11.47 15.14
C GLY A 144 2.46 11.12 13.64
N LEU A 145 1.70 10.13 13.18
CA LEU A 145 1.69 9.72 11.76
C LEU A 145 0.77 10.57 10.89
N VAL A 146 -0.16 11.32 11.48
CA VAL A 146 -1.08 12.26 10.84
C VAL A 146 -0.99 13.58 11.61
N ASP A 147 -1.06 14.71 10.89
CA ASP A 147 -0.90 16.04 11.50
C ASP A 147 -2.23 16.58 12.03
N ALA A 148 -3.29 16.45 11.25
CA ALA A 148 -4.61 16.98 11.63
C ALA A 148 -5.75 16.07 11.18
N MET A 149 -6.83 16.10 11.97
CA MET A 149 -8.12 15.61 11.50
C MET A 149 -8.75 16.66 10.57
N GLY A 150 -9.26 16.18 9.44
CA GLY A 150 -9.89 17.03 8.44
C GLY A 150 -10.20 16.27 7.17
N ASN A 151 -10.96 16.90 6.30
CA ASN A 151 -11.37 16.37 5.01
C ASN A 151 -10.61 17.04 3.85
N TYR A 152 -11.00 16.73 2.63
CA TYR A 152 -10.40 17.31 1.42
C TYR A 152 -10.41 18.83 1.39
N TYR A 153 -11.48 19.47 1.86
CA TYR A 153 -11.61 20.93 1.84
C TYR A 153 -10.71 21.59 2.87
N ASP A 154 -10.51 20.96 4.02
CA ASP A 154 -9.55 21.41 5.04
C ASP A 154 -8.13 21.35 4.48
N ALA A 155 -7.78 20.24 3.83
CA ALA A 155 -6.48 20.07 3.19
C ALA A 155 -6.27 21.06 2.04
N LEU A 156 -7.31 21.33 1.23
CA LEU A 156 -7.27 22.32 0.14
C LEU A 156 -7.02 23.73 0.67
N SER A 157 -7.76 24.14 1.70
CA SER A 157 -7.61 25.45 2.34
C SER A 157 -6.21 25.62 2.93
N TYR A 158 -5.70 24.58 3.59
CA TYR A 158 -4.35 24.55 4.13
C TYR A 158 -3.29 24.64 3.02
N ALA A 159 -3.48 23.90 1.92
CA ALA A 159 -2.58 23.95 0.77
C ALA A 159 -2.54 25.34 0.12
N ALA A 160 -3.69 25.97 -0.04
CA ALA A 160 -3.79 27.34 -0.56
C ALA A 160 -3.02 28.32 0.32
N SER A 161 -3.27 28.32 1.63
CA SER A 161 -2.58 29.23 2.56
C SER A 161 -1.07 28.95 2.60
N SER A 162 -0.65 27.69 2.60
CA SER A 162 0.76 27.30 2.57
C SER A 162 1.47 27.70 1.27
N GLY A 163 0.72 27.76 0.16
CA GLY A 163 1.19 28.24 -1.14
C GLY A 163 1.07 29.74 -1.35
N GLY A 164 0.64 30.51 -0.32
CA GLY A 164 0.48 31.96 -0.40
C GLY A 164 -0.76 32.43 -1.19
N ILE A 165 -1.72 31.55 -1.45
CA ILE A 165 -2.97 31.86 -2.15
C ILE A 165 -3.98 32.38 -1.14
N GLN A 166 -4.28 33.67 -1.22
CA GLN A 166 -5.31 34.34 -0.41
C GLN A 166 -6.53 34.66 -1.28
N SER A 167 -7.37 33.68 -1.51
CA SER A 167 -8.58 33.81 -2.31
C SER A 167 -9.72 32.99 -1.72
N GLU A 168 -10.92 33.55 -1.67
CA GLU A 168 -12.14 32.82 -1.33
C GLU A 168 -12.43 31.70 -2.36
N ASN A 169 -12.06 31.94 -3.62
CA ASN A 169 -12.16 30.96 -4.71
C ASN A 169 -10.77 30.41 -5.02
N ILE A 170 -10.41 29.29 -4.36
CA ILE A 170 -9.15 28.62 -4.58
C ILE A 170 -9.15 27.98 -5.99
N PRO A 171 -8.24 28.38 -6.90
CA PRO A 171 -8.18 27.78 -8.22
C PRO A 171 -7.64 26.35 -8.11
N VAL A 172 -8.44 25.35 -8.50
CA VAL A 172 -8.08 23.95 -8.46
C VAL A 172 -7.93 23.39 -9.87
N LYS A 173 -6.79 22.79 -10.15
CA LYS A 173 -6.59 21.98 -11.35
C LYS A 173 -6.45 20.51 -10.94
N SER A 174 -7.42 19.70 -11.34
CA SER A 174 -7.39 18.27 -11.06
C SER A 174 -6.54 17.53 -12.09
N TYR A 175 -5.60 16.73 -11.60
CA TYR A 175 -4.82 15.77 -12.38
C TYR A 175 -5.26 14.38 -11.93
N GLY A 176 -6.33 13.88 -12.48
CA GLY A 176 -6.79 12.52 -12.23
C GLY A 176 -6.76 11.72 -13.51
N THR A 177 -6.64 10.43 -13.42
CA THR A 177 -7.13 9.52 -14.45
C THR A 177 -8.66 9.68 -14.45
N GLY A 178 -9.14 10.82 -14.93
CA GLY A 178 -10.56 11.03 -15.16
C GLY A 178 -11.00 9.93 -16.10
N VAL A 179 -11.72 8.97 -15.56
CA VAL A 179 -12.50 8.05 -16.38
C VAL A 179 -13.54 8.94 -17.05
N SER A 180 -13.18 9.53 -18.20
CA SER A 180 -14.11 10.33 -18.96
C SER A 180 -15.23 9.39 -19.42
N LEU A 181 -16.47 9.87 -19.47
CA LEU A 181 -17.58 9.12 -20.07
C LEU A 181 -17.18 8.55 -21.45
N LYS A 182 -16.32 9.25 -22.18
CA LYS A 182 -15.74 8.81 -23.44
C LYS A 182 -14.76 7.63 -23.27
N GLY A 183 -13.96 7.60 -22.21
CA GLY A 183 -13.08 6.45 -21.86
C GLY A 183 -13.85 5.22 -21.37
N ILE A 184 -15.00 5.41 -20.69
CA ILE A 184 -15.91 4.31 -20.33
C ILE A 184 -16.55 3.72 -21.59
N LEU A 185 -16.99 4.56 -22.52
CA LEU A 185 -17.62 4.14 -23.79
C LEU A 185 -16.61 3.55 -24.79
N SER A 186 -15.34 4.00 -24.78
CA SER A 186 -14.28 3.49 -25.67
C SER A 186 -13.59 2.21 -25.16
N GLY A 187 -13.93 1.72 -23.96
CA GLY A 187 -13.35 0.50 -23.41
C GLY A 187 -11.94 0.65 -22.82
N GLU A 188 -11.33 1.84 -22.87
CA GLU A 188 -10.00 2.10 -22.29
C GLU A 188 -9.99 2.02 -20.75
N ALA A 189 -11.16 2.22 -20.12
CA ALA A 189 -11.33 2.07 -18.66
C ALA A 189 -11.31 0.60 -18.17
N ARG A 190 -11.34 -0.37 -19.08
CA ARG A 190 -11.38 -1.80 -18.71
C ARG A 190 -10.09 -2.32 -18.06
N ASN A 191 -8.97 -1.66 -18.25
CA ASN A 191 -7.67 -2.19 -17.79
C ASN A 191 -7.26 -1.80 -16.35
N LEU A 192 -7.81 -0.75 -15.78
CA LEU A 192 -7.48 -0.35 -14.39
C LEU A 192 -8.52 -0.81 -13.36
N SER A 193 -9.80 -0.78 -13.69
CA SER A 193 -10.86 -1.33 -12.83
C SER A 193 -10.88 -2.86 -12.82
N GLY A 194 -10.38 -3.50 -13.90
CA GLY A 194 -10.35 -4.95 -14.03
C GLY A 194 -9.38 -5.64 -13.07
N VAL A 195 -8.26 -5.02 -12.74
CA VAL A 195 -7.26 -5.62 -11.85
C VAL A 195 -7.68 -5.47 -10.38
N PHE A 196 -8.16 -4.30 -9.97
CA PHE A 196 -8.64 -4.07 -8.59
C PHE A 196 -10.01 -4.70 -8.34
N GLY A 197 -10.94 -4.60 -9.29
CA GLY A 197 -12.27 -5.19 -9.17
C GLY A 197 -12.23 -6.71 -9.19
N LYS A 198 -11.31 -7.31 -9.95
CA LYS A 198 -11.13 -8.77 -9.98
C LYS A 198 -10.49 -9.29 -8.69
N ALA A 199 -9.46 -8.62 -8.17
CA ALA A 199 -8.84 -9.00 -6.91
C ALA A 199 -9.80 -8.90 -5.72
N LEU A 200 -10.66 -7.86 -5.66
CA LEU A 200 -11.73 -7.75 -4.67
C LEU A 200 -12.83 -8.80 -4.88
N ALA A 201 -13.26 -9.05 -6.11
CA ALA A 201 -14.30 -10.03 -6.40
C ALA A 201 -13.83 -11.47 -6.15
N ASP A 202 -12.56 -11.77 -6.43
CA ASP A 202 -11.98 -13.08 -6.16
C ASP A 202 -11.79 -13.29 -4.65
N SER A 203 -11.38 -12.27 -3.90
CA SER A 203 -11.31 -12.28 -2.43
C SER A 203 -12.70 -12.45 -1.76
N PHE A 204 -13.75 -11.82 -2.31
CA PHE A 204 -15.13 -12.03 -1.86
C PHE A 204 -15.67 -13.40 -2.20
N LYS A 205 -15.35 -13.96 -3.37
CA LYS A 205 -15.77 -15.31 -3.75
C LYS A 205 -15.15 -16.38 -2.88
N GLU A 206 -13.89 -16.27 -2.52
CA GLU A 206 -13.24 -17.18 -1.57
C GLU A 206 -13.86 -17.10 -0.18
N SER A 207 -14.22 -15.90 0.29
CA SER A 207 -14.90 -15.71 1.58
C SER A 207 -16.29 -16.32 1.62
N VAL A 208 -17.03 -16.33 0.51
CA VAL A 208 -18.41 -16.86 0.42
C VAL A 208 -18.41 -18.36 0.12
N ALA A 209 -17.44 -18.88 -0.61
CA ALA A 209 -17.32 -20.31 -0.91
C ALA A 209 -16.93 -21.17 0.32
N GLY A 210 -16.34 -20.54 1.36
CA GLY A 210 -15.99 -21.21 2.62
C GLY A 210 -17.13 -21.43 3.61
N SER A 211 -18.36 -20.94 3.33
CA SER A 211 -19.52 -21.03 4.25
C SER A 211 -20.66 -21.92 3.72
N SER A 212 -20.35 -23.10 3.19
CA SER A 212 -21.39 -24.11 2.98
C SER A 212 -21.67 -24.84 4.30
N VAL A 213 -22.75 -24.45 4.96
CA VAL A 213 -23.34 -25.16 6.12
C VAL A 213 -23.79 -26.55 5.66
N PRO A 214 -23.40 -27.65 6.35
CA PRO A 214 -23.92 -28.96 6.03
C PRO A 214 -25.43 -29.03 6.41
N SER A 215 -26.27 -29.36 5.46
CA SER A 215 -27.66 -29.69 5.76
C SER A 215 -27.75 -31.02 6.52
N MET A 216 -28.18 -30.96 7.77
CA MET A 216 -28.63 -32.18 8.46
C MET A 216 -29.88 -32.72 7.78
N LYS A 217 -29.81 -33.99 7.40
CA LYS A 217 -30.96 -34.90 7.33
C LYS A 217 -30.82 -35.94 8.43
#